data_ce3b5f40193d125c69247512e9968e76
#
_entry.id   ce3b5f40193d125c69247512e9968e76
#
_cell.length_a   1.000
_cell.length_b   1.000
_cell.length_c   1.000
_cell.angle_alpha   90.00
_cell.angle_beta   90.00
_cell.angle_gamma   90.00
#
_symmetry.space_group_name_H-M   'P 1'
#
loop_
_entity.id
_entity.type
_entity.pdbx_description
1 polymer ?
#
loop_
_entity_poly.entity_id
_entity_poly.type
_entity_poly.pdbx_seq_one_letter_code
_entity_poly.pdbx_strand_id
1 'polypeptide(L)'
;MKRKIFISFDYDNDADIKGCLVSQIQNPNLPLEIVDMSINEPIDEKWKNEARERIGKCDIVIVLCGEHTKDAPGVTAELTIARELKIPYILLKGRKKKKVQKPNSSLKEDLIYDWKWKKLIEILIGGENHGKE
;
A
#
# COMPACT_ATOMS: atom_id res chain seq x y z
N MET A 1 12.62 -1.32 17.19
CA MET A 1 12.45 -2.01 15.92
C MET A 1 11.51 -1.28 15.01
N LYS A 2 11.88 -1.13 13.76
CA LYS A 2 11.04 -0.41 12.80
C LYS A 2 10.03 -1.33 12.16
N ARG A 3 8.81 -0.81 11.96
CA ARG A 3 7.77 -1.52 11.24
C ARG A 3 8.04 -1.42 9.75
N LYS A 4 8.02 -2.54 9.05
CA LYS A 4 8.40 -2.63 7.64
C LYS A 4 7.20 -2.44 6.74
N ILE A 5 7.32 -1.53 5.77
CA ILE A 5 6.21 -1.12 4.92
C ILE A 5 6.50 -1.45 3.46
N PHE A 6 5.50 -2.01 2.77
CA PHE A 6 5.48 -2.13 1.32
C PHE A 6 4.46 -1.14 0.77
N ILE A 7 4.85 -0.36 -0.25
CA ILE A 7 3.94 0.59 -0.89
C ILE A 7 3.50 0.03 -2.24
N SER A 8 2.20 -0.24 -2.37
CA SER A 8 1.59 -0.70 -3.63
C SER A 8 0.94 0.50 -4.31
N PHE A 9 1.29 0.76 -5.55
CA PHE A 9 0.75 1.91 -6.29
C PHE A 9 0.75 1.65 -7.79
N ASP A 10 -0.12 2.38 -8.49
CA ASP A 10 -0.18 2.37 -9.95
C ASP A 10 1.03 3.13 -10.49
N TYR A 11 2.00 2.40 -10.99
CA TYR A 11 3.27 2.96 -11.43
C TYR A 11 3.09 4.01 -12.54
N ASP A 12 2.15 3.77 -13.44
CA ASP A 12 1.95 4.67 -14.59
C ASP A 12 1.25 5.98 -14.24
N ASN A 13 0.40 5.98 -13.19
CA ASN A 13 -0.45 7.13 -12.89
C ASN A 13 -0.18 7.79 -11.55
N ASP A 14 0.38 7.07 -10.57
CA ASP A 14 0.45 7.54 -9.19
C ASP A 14 1.85 7.63 -8.60
N ALA A 15 2.88 7.65 -9.45
CA ALA A 15 4.26 7.76 -8.98
C ALA A 15 4.52 9.06 -8.21
N ASP A 16 3.80 10.13 -8.56
CA ASP A 16 3.91 11.41 -7.88
C ASP A 16 3.44 11.34 -6.42
N ILE A 17 2.27 10.73 -6.19
CA ILE A 17 1.75 10.61 -4.83
C ILE A 17 2.56 9.60 -4.01
N LYS A 18 3.11 8.57 -4.66
CA LYS A 18 4.03 7.67 -4.00
C LYS A 18 5.23 8.43 -3.44
N GLY A 19 5.79 9.35 -4.23
CA GLY A 19 6.90 10.19 -3.78
C GLY A 19 6.56 11.02 -2.55
N CYS A 20 5.35 11.57 -2.50
CA CYS A 20 4.90 12.32 -1.32
C CYS A 20 4.83 11.45 -0.08
N LEU A 21 4.29 10.24 -0.22
CA LEU A 21 4.17 9.31 0.91
C LEU A 21 5.56 8.88 1.40
N VAL A 22 6.46 8.56 0.48
CA VAL A 22 7.84 8.18 0.84
C VAL A 22 8.49 9.30 1.65
N SER A 23 8.35 10.56 1.19
CA SER A 23 8.93 11.70 1.89
C SER A 23 8.39 11.83 3.32
N GLN A 24 7.11 11.58 3.54
CA GLN A 24 6.52 11.66 4.87
C GLN A 24 7.01 10.55 5.79
N ILE A 25 7.15 9.33 5.26
CA ILE A 25 7.53 8.17 6.07
C ILE A 25 9.02 8.16 6.38
N GLN A 26 9.86 8.70 5.50
CA GLN A 26 11.31 8.71 5.66
C GLN A 26 11.80 9.69 6.74
N ASN A 27 11.13 9.75 7.85
CA ASN A 27 11.55 10.54 8.99
C ASN A 27 12.32 9.64 9.94
N PRO A 28 13.60 9.92 10.22
CA PRO A 28 14.40 9.03 11.07
C PRO A 28 13.88 8.90 12.50
N ASN A 29 13.01 9.81 12.94
CA ASN A 29 12.41 9.74 14.26
C ASN A 29 11.19 8.81 14.32
N LEU A 30 10.71 8.30 13.19
CA LEU A 30 9.59 7.38 13.16
C LEU A 30 10.05 5.93 13.21
N PRO A 31 9.34 5.05 13.91
CA PRO A 31 9.68 3.62 13.93
C PRO A 31 9.14 2.90 12.69
N LEU A 32 9.36 3.49 11.52
CA LEU A 32 8.85 2.99 10.24
C LEU A 32 9.98 2.93 9.22
N GLU A 33 9.93 1.91 8.38
CA GLU A 33 10.91 1.69 7.33
C GLU A 33 10.20 1.22 6.06
N ILE A 34 10.43 1.93 4.94
CA ILE A 34 9.93 1.45 3.65
C ILE A 34 10.93 0.42 3.14
N VAL A 35 10.49 -0.83 3.07
CA VAL A 35 11.36 -1.93 2.64
C VAL A 35 11.31 -2.11 1.13
N ASP A 36 10.11 -1.96 0.55
CA ASP A 36 9.96 -2.17 -0.88
C ASP A 36 8.68 -1.49 -1.38
N MET A 37 8.52 -1.47 -2.70
CA MET A 37 7.36 -0.85 -3.34
C MET A 37 7.14 -1.46 -4.71
N SER A 38 6.00 -1.13 -5.34
CA SER A 38 5.66 -1.60 -6.68
C SER A 38 6.75 -1.24 -7.68
N ILE A 39 6.99 -2.15 -8.61
CA ILE A 39 7.94 -1.94 -9.70
C ILE A 39 7.22 -2.10 -11.04
N ASN A 40 7.73 -1.41 -12.04
CA ASN A 40 7.13 -1.41 -13.38
C ASN A 40 7.77 -2.49 -14.24
N GLU A 41 7.29 -3.72 -14.08
CA GLU A 41 7.77 -4.87 -14.86
C GLU A 41 6.58 -5.70 -15.30
N PRO A 42 6.72 -6.49 -16.38
CA PRO A 42 5.64 -7.39 -16.81
C PRO A 42 5.24 -8.37 -15.71
N ILE A 43 3.93 -8.56 -15.54
CA ILE A 43 3.39 -9.43 -14.50
C ILE A 43 3.31 -10.86 -15.02
N ASP A 44 4.32 -11.64 -14.71
CA ASP A 44 4.39 -13.06 -15.03
C ASP A 44 4.62 -13.85 -13.76
N GLU A 45 4.85 -15.15 -13.86
CA GLU A 45 5.07 -15.98 -12.68
C GLU A 45 6.31 -15.57 -11.90
N LYS A 46 7.36 -15.18 -12.60
CA LYS A 46 8.59 -14.70 -11.94
C LYS A 46 8.30 -13.44 -11.14
N TRP A 47 7.58 -12.48 -11.74
CA TRP A 47 7.19 -11.24 -11.04
C TRP A 47 6.37 -11.55 -9.79
N LYS A 48 5.40 -12.47 -9.92
CA LYS A 48 4.54 -12.85 -8.78
C LYS A 48 5.33 -13.48 -7.65
N ASN A 49 6.28 -14.35 -7.97
CA ASN A 49 7.12 -14.97 -6.95
C ASN A 49 7.99 -13.95 -6.24
N GLU A 50 8.57 -13.02 -6.98
CA GLU A 50 9.38 -11.94 -6.41
C GLU A 50 8.53 -11.03 -5.53
N ALA A 51 7.30 -10.71 -5.97
CA ALA A 51 6.38 -9.89 -5.19
C ALA A 51 6.02 -10.56 -3.86
N ARG A 52 5.81 -11.88 -3.88
CA ARG A 52 5.55 -12.64 -2.64
C ARG A 52 6.71 -12.53 -1.66
N GLU A 53 7.93 -12.63 -2.15
CA GLU A 53 9.10 -12.48 -1.29
C GLU A 53 9.20 -11.09 -0.70
N ARG A 54 8.99 -10.06 -1.51
CA ARG A 54 9.09 -8.67 -1.06
C ARG A 54 8.00 -8.30 -0.07
N ILE A 55 6.75 -8.65 -0.38
CA ILE A 55 5.62 -8.36 0.50
C ILE A 55 5.73 -9.17 1.79
N GLY A 56 6.18 -10.42 1.68
CA GLY A 56 6.33 -11.31 2.83
C GLY A 56 7.32 -10.82 3.88
N LYS A 57 8.23 -9.91 3.52
CA LYS A 57 9.19 -9.32 4.45
C LYS A 57 8.61 -8.13 5.21
N CYS A 58 7.42 -7.68 4.83
CA CYS A 58 6.84 -6.45 5.37
C CYS A 58 5.82 -6.74 6.44
N ASP A 59 5.60 -5.76 7.30
CA ASP A 59 4.62 -5.85 8.38
C ASP A 59 3.26 -5.30 7.96
N ILE A 60 3.24 -4.41 6.98
CA ILE A 60 2.01 -3.81 6.47
C ILE A 60 2.19 -3.35 5.03
N VAL A 61 1.12 -3.43 4.25
CA VAL A 61 1.07 -2.93 2.87
C VAL A 61 0.19 -1.68 2.83
N ILE A 62 0.71 -0.59 2.30
CA ILE A 62 -0.10 0.60 2.00
C ILE A 62 -0.42 0.56 0.51
N VAL A 63 -1.71 0.52 0.19
CA VAL A 63 -2.18 0.57 -1.19
C VAL A 63 -2.64 2.00 -1.49
N LEU A 64 -1.90 2.70 -2.34
CA LEU A 64 -2.30 4.04 -2.77
C LEU A 64 -3.40 3.94 -3.82
N CYS A 65 -4.54 4.55 -3.53
CA CYS A 65 -5.68 4.54 -4.44
C CYS A 65 -5.77 5.86 -5.20
N GLY A 66 -5.68 5.80 -6.50
CA GLY A 66 -5.82 6.93 -7.40
C GLY A 66 -7.01 6.73 -8.33
N GLU A 67 -7.07 7.54 -9.38
CA GLU A 67 -8.20 7.53 -10.29
C GLU A 67 -8.28 6.27 -11.16
N HIS A 68 -7.15 5.58 -11.37
CA HIS A 68 -7.06 4.43 -12.26
C HIS A 68 -6.65 3.13 -11.55
N THR A 69 -6.70 3.12 -10.23
CA THR A 69 -6.22 1.97 -9.44
C THR A 69 -6.99 0.69 -9.75
N LYS A 70 -8.29 0.81 -10.03
CA LYS A 70 -9.10 -0.36 -10.38
C LYS A 70 -8.52 -1.13 -11.56
N ASP A 71 -7.94 -0.43 -12.51
CA ASP A 71 -7.39 -1.02 -13.74
C ASP A 71 -5.88 -1.25 -13.68
N ALA A 72 -5.27 -1.13 -12.51
CA ALA A 72 -3.85 -1.33 -12.34
C ALA A 72 -3.56 -2.79 -11.97
N PRO A 73 -3.09 -3.62 -12.92
CA PRO A 73 -2.93 -5.05 -12.66
C PRO A 73 -1.89 -5.36 -11.59
N GLY A 74 -0.84 -4.55 -11.49
CA GLY A 74 0.19 -4.75 -10.46
C GLY A 74 -0.36 -4.57 -9.06
N VAL A 75 -1.16 -3.52 -8.86
CA VAL A 75 -1.78 -3.25 -7.55
C VAL A 75 -2.76 -4.37 -7.19
N THR A 76 -3.58 -4.80 -8.16
CA THR A 76 -4.52 -5.90 -7.96
C THR A 76 -3.80 -7.17 -7.53
N ALA A 77 -2.69 -7.51 -8.17
CA ALA A 77 -1.91 -8.70 -7.84
C ALA A 77 -1.25 -8.57 -6.46
N GLU A 78 -0.69 -7.40 -6.15
CA GLU A 78 -0.03 -7.18 -4.86
C GLU A 78 -0.99 -7.25 -3.69
N LEU A 79 -2.19 -6.70 -3.85
CA LEU A 79 -3.22 -6.79 -2.81
C LEU A 79 -3.65 -8.24 -2.59
N THR A 80 -3.82 -9.00 -3.66
CA THR A 80 -4.15 -10.43 -3.58
C THR A 80 -3.06 -11.18 -2.79
N ILE A 81 -1.80 -10.90 -3.10
CA ILE A 81 -0.67 -11.53 -2.42
C ILE A 81 -0.67 -11.18 -0.93
N ALA A 82 -0.89 -9.91 -0.59
CA ALA A 82 -0.95 -9.48 0.81
C ALA A 82 -2.01 -10.28 1.58
N ARG A 83 -3.20 -10.44 0.99
CA ARG A 83 -4.26 -11.24 1.63
C ARG A 83 -3.87 -12.71 1.77
N GLU A 84 -3.29 -13.30 0.73
CA GLU A 84 -2.86 -14.70 0.79
C GLU A 84 -1.83 -14.94 1.89
N LEU A 85 -0.93 -14.00 2.06
CA LEU A 85 0.13 -14.08 3.08
C LEU A 85 -0.35 -13.59 4.46
N LYS A 86 -1.59 -13.11 4.54
CA LYS A 86 -2.18 -12.57 5.78
C LYS A 86 -1.40 -11.39 6.33
N ILE A 87 -0.83 -10.59 5.44
CA ILE A 87 -0.16 -9.34 5.80
C ILE A 87 -1.22 -8.24 5.88
N PRO A 88 -1.30 -7.49 6.98
CA PRO A 88 -2.24 -6.38 7.09
C PRO A 88 -2.03 -5.35 5.99
N TYR A 89 -3.11 -4.74 5.53
CA TYR A 89 -3.02 -3.71 4.51
C TYR A 89 -4.01 -2.58 4.81
N ILE A 90 -3.74 -1.43 4.22
CA ILE A 90 -4.60 -0.27 4.29
C ILE A 90 -4.73 0.34 2.90
N LEU A 91 -5.94 0.70 2.51
CA LEU A 91 -6.19 1.43 1.27
C LEU A 91 -6.20 2.91 1.61
N LEU A 92 -5.32 3.68 0.98
CA LEU A 92 -5.13 5.10 1.28
C LEU A 92 -5.53 5.95 0.09
N LYS A 93 -6.41 6.95 0.32
CA LYS A 93 -6.84 7.87 -0.73
C LYS A 93 -5.68 8.78 -1.12
N GLY A 94 -5.15 8.59 -2.32
CA GLY A 94 -3.98 9.32 -2.78
C GLY A 94 -4.26 10.69 -3.35
N ARG A 95 -5.51 10.99 -3.74
CA ARG A 95 -5.85 12.25 -4.38
C ARG A 95 -7.10 12.85 -3.74
N LYS A 96 -6.90 13.89 -2.94
CA LYS A 96 -7.95 14.50 -2.12
C LYS A 96 -9.16 14.96 -2.89
N LYS A 97 -8.95 15.59 -4.05
CA LYS A 97 -10.03 16.23 -4.80
C LYS A 97 -10.49 15.41 -5.99
N LYS A 98 -10.08 14.15 -6.08
CA LYS A 98 -10.43 13.28 -7.19
C LYS A 98 -11.20 12.07 -6.70
N LYS A 99 -12.00 11.51 -7.59
CA LYS A 99 -12.64 10.22 -7.34
C LYS A 99 -11.59 9.14 -7.50
N VAL A 100 -11.28 8.44 -6.42
CA VAL A 100 -10.31 7.35 -6.47
C VAL A 100 -11.05 6.02 -6.46
N GLN A 101 -10.36 4.98 -6.90
CA GLN A 101 -10.94 3.64 -7.04
C GLN A 101 -10.17 2.64 -6.20
N LYS A 102 -10.88 1.64 -5.70
CA LYS A 102 -10.25 0.50 -5.06
C LYS A 102 -9.64 -0.42 -6.12
N PRO A 103 -8.57 -1.16 -5.78
CA PRO A 103 -8.07 -2.20 -6.68
C PRO A 103 -9.15 -3.20 -7.00
N ASN A 104 -9.08 -3.79 -8.19
CA ASN A 104 -10.09 -4.77 -8.64
C ASN A 104 -10.17 -5.99 -7.72
N SER A 105 -9.09 -6.32 -7.02
CA SER A 105 -9.04 -7.45 -6.09
C SER A 105 -9.46 -7.09 -4.66
N SER A 106 -9.88 -5.85 -4.41
CA SER A 106 -10.29 -5.45 -3.06
C SER A 106 -11.59 -6.14 -2.67
N LEU A 107 -11.79 -6.29 -1.35
CA LEU A 107 -13.00 -6.85 -0.80
C LEU A 107 -14.06 -5.76 -0.67
N LYS A 108 -15.33 -6.18 -0.65
CA LYS A 108 -16.45 -5.24 -0.52
C LYS A 108 -16.33 -4.40 0.75
N GLU A 109 -15.87 -5.00 1.83
CA GLU A 109 -15.73 -4.36 3.13
C GLU A 109 -14.48 -3.49 3.27
N ASP A 110 -13.55 -3.56 2.31
CA ASP A 110 -12.36 -2.73 2.36
C ASP A 110 -12.72 -1.26 2.17
N LEU A 111 -12.28 -0.42 3.11
CA LEU A 111 -12.53 1.01 3.07
C LEU A 111 -11.28 1.76 2.65
N ILE A 112 -11.48 2.84 1.87
CA ILE A 112 -10.38 3.73 1.52
C ILE A 112 -10.32 4.82 2.58
N TYR A 113 -9.18 4.90 3.30
CA TYR A 113 -8.97 5.89 4.33
C TYR A 113 -8.46 7.21 3.73
N ASP A 114 -8.91 8.32 4.28
CA ASP A 114 -8.37 9.63 3.91
C ASP A 114 -6.92 9.72 4.32
N TRP A 115 -6.11 10.41 3.49
CA TRP A 115 -4.71 10.61 3.79
C TRP A 115 -4.57 11.80 4.75
N LYS A 116 -4.64 11.51 6.03
CA LYS A 116 -4.40 12.45 7.10
C LYS A 116 -3.21 11.95 7.89
N TRP A 117 -2.15 12.72 7.88
CA TRP A 117 -0.84 12.26 8.38
C TRP A 117 -0.91 11.71 9.79
N LYS A 118 -1.56 12.46 10.69
CA LYS A 118 -1.65 12.05 12.09
C LYS A 118 -2.35 10.70 12.23
N LYS A 119 -3.46 10.52 11.55
CA LYS A 119 -4.22 9.27 11.58
C LYS A 119 -3.44 8.13 10.93
N LEU A 120 -2.78 8.42 9.82
CA LEU A 120 -1.97 7.43 9.11
C LEU A 120 -0.85 6.91 10.02
N ILE A 121 -0.15 7.78 10.70
CA ILE A 121 0.93 7.40 11.63
C ILE A 121 0.39 6.52 12.75
N GLU A 122 -0.77 6.83 13.31
CA GLU A 122 -1.39 6.00 14.34
C GLU A 122 -1.63 4.59 13.84
N ILE A 123 -2.17 4.46 12.62
CA ILE A 123 -2.44 3.15 12.02
C ILE A 123 -1.14 2.39 11.78
N LEU A 124 -0.13 3.05 11.22
CA LEU A 124 1.12 2.39 10.86
C LEU A 124 1.91 1.93 12.08
N ILE A 125 1.90 2.73 13.16
CA ILE A 125 2.63 2.40 14.39
C ILE A 125 1.83 1.44 15.25
N GLY A 126 0.55 1.72 15.42
CA GLY A 126 -0.30 0.97 16.32
C GLY A 126 -0.87 -0.32 15.74
N GLY A 127 -0.89 -0.43 14.43
CA GLY A 127 -1.34 -1.56 13.58
C GLY A 127 -2.42 -2.49 14.07
N GLU A 128 -2.26 -3.06 15.24
CA GLU A 128 -3.15 -4.09 15.76
C GLU A 128 -4.52 -3.56 16.21
N ASN A 129 -4.65 -2.26 16.41
CA ASN A 129 -5.89 -1.70 16.96
C ASN A 129 -6.89 -1.23 15.93
N HIS A 130 -6.43 -0.65 14.83
CA HIS A 130 -7.35 -0.04 13.88
C HIS A 130 -8.26 -1.05 13.18
N GLY A 131 -7.80 -2.28 13.00
CA GLY A 131 -8.58 -3.32 12.37
C GLY A 131 -9.80 -3.74 13.15
N LYS A 132 -9.95 -3.28 14.37
CA LYS A 132 -11.08 -3.60 15.24
C LYS A 132 -12.13 -2.52 15.27
N GLU A 133 -11.89 -1.45 14.58
CA GLU A 133 -12.78 -0.29 14.59
C GLU A 133 -13.81 -0.35 13.48
#